data_8265ccae02b4a3010c9f50192d60869a
#
_entry.id   8265ccae02b4a3010c9f50192d60869a
#
_cell.length_a   1.000
_cell.length_b   1.000
_cell.length_c   1.000
_cell.angle_alpha   90.00
_cell.angle_beta   90.00
_cell.angle_gamma   90.00
#
_symmetry.space_group_name_H-M   'P 1'
#
loop_
_entity.id
_entity.type
_entity.pdbx_description
1 polymer ?
#
loop_
_entity_poly.entity_id
_entity_poly.type
_entity_poly.pdbx_seq_one_letter_code
_entity_poly.pdbx_strand_id
1 'polypeptide(L)'
;MRLCDLTPFTPAVIEYIEDVLEQDPIAKRLRELGFVHGEAVSLVARGPVGADPLMIQIGFTRFALRRAEAHRVHVNPANPAS
;
A
#
# COMPACT_ATOMS: atom_id res chain seq x y z
N MET A 1 -10.56 2.39 1.04
CA MET A 1 -9.86 1.36 1.84
C MET A 1 -8.38 1.70 1.91
N ARG A 2 -7.75 1.44 3.02
CA ARG A 2 -6.31 1.66 3.16
C ARG A 2 -5.54 0.39 2.84
N LEU A 3 -4.34 0.57 2.32
CA LEU A 3 -3.51 -0.57 1.92
C LEU A 3 -3.30 -1.57 3.06
N CYS A 4 -3.14 -1.09 4.29
CA CYS A 4 -2.93 -1.96 5.44
C CYS A 4 -4.15 -2.83 5.78
N ASP A 5 -5.30 -2.55 5.20
CA ASP A 5 -6.53 -3.31 5.44
C ASP A 5 -6.81 -4.36 4.37
N LEU A 6 -5.95 -4.44 3.34
CA LEU A 6 -6.13 -5.45 2.29
C LEU A 6 -5.92 -6.87 2.83
N THR A 7 -6.68 -7.78 2.28
CA THR A 7 -6.44 -9.21 2.49
C THR A 7 -5.25 -9.63 1.62
N PRO A 8 -4.36 -10.50 2.11
CA PRO A 8 -3.25 -10.96 1.30
C PRO A 8 -3.69 -11.53 -0.04
N PHE A 9 -2.91 -11.24 -1.07
CA PHE A 9 -3.11 -11.68 -2.44
C PHE A 9 -4.35 -11.11 -3.13
N THR A 10 -4.99 -10.11 -2.54
CA THR A 10 -6.10 -9.40 -3.17
C THR A 10 -5.54 -8.25 -3.98
N PRO A 11 -5.70 -8.25 -5.31
CA PRO A 11 -5.22 -7.13 -6.12
C PRO A 11 -6.05 -5.88 -5.86
N ALA A 12 -5.37 -4.73 -5.94
CA ALA A 12 -6.01 -3.44 -5.75
C ALA A 12 -5.32 -2.41 -6.62
N VAL A 13 -5.93 -1.24 -6.72
CA VAL A 13 -5.39 -0.12 -7.48
C VAL A 13 -5.23 1.05 -6.52
N ILE A 14 -4.08 1.71 -6.59
CA ILE A 14 -3.80 2.86 -5.74
C ILE A 14 -4.67 4.04 -6.17
N GLU A 15 -5.40 4.62 -5.22
CA GLU A 15 -6.19 5.82 -5.46
C GLU A 15 -5.36 7.07 -5.21
N TYR A 16 -4.80 7.19 -4.02
CA TYR A 16 -3.97 8.33 -3.67
C TYR A 16 -3.18 8.04 -2.39
N ILE A 17 -2.19 8.88 -2.13
CA ILE A 17 -1.41 8.85 -0.90
C ILE A 17 -1.86 10.04 -0.05
N GLU A 18 -2.17 9.77 1.20
CA GLU A 18 -2.60 10.79 2.14
C GLU A 18 -1.40 11.42 2.83
N ASP A 19 -1.35 12.75 2.83
CA ASP A 19 -0.40 13.47 3.66
C ASP A 19 -1.01 13.65 5.04
N VAL A 20 -0.43 13.01 6.02
CA VAL A 20 -0.91 13.10 7.42
C VAL A 20 -0.43 14.40 8.05
N LEU A 21 0.71 14.87 7.60
CA LEU A 21 1.28 16.13 8.02
C LEU A 21 1.48 17.01 6.81
N GLU A 22 1.65 18.32 7.03
CA GLU A 22 2.12 19.20 5.98
C GLU A 22 3.53 18.73 5.57
N GLN A 23 3.74 18.54 4.26
CA GLN A 23 5.00 18.05 3.72
C GLN A 23 5.41 16.70 4.35
N ASP A 24 4.47 15.77 4.41
CA ASP A 24 4.70 14.47 5.00
C ASP A 24 5.83 13.72 4.30
N PRO A 25 6.97 13.49 4.95
CA PRO A 25 8.11 12.83 4.30
C PRO A 25 7.82 11.36 3.95
N ILE A 26 6.95 10.72 4.69
CA ILE A 26 6.58 9.33 4.39
C ILE A 26 5.74 9.28 3.11
N ALA A 27 4.76 10.17 3.00
CA ALA A 27 3.95 10.25 1.78
C ALA A 27 4.81 10.58 0.57
N LYS A 28 5.75 11.50 0.72
CA LYS A 28 6.67 11.86 -0.35
C LYS A 28 7.50 10.65 -0.79
N ARG A 29 8.05 9.92 0.17
CA ARG A 29 8.85 8.74 -0.12
C ARG A 29 8.04 7.68 -0.85
N LEU A 30 6.80 7.46 -0.42
CA LEU A 30 5.93 6.48 -1.07
C LEU A 30 5.70 6.85 -2.53
N ARG A 31 5.44 8.12 -2.81
CA ARG A 31 5.27 8.58 -4.19
C ARG A 31 6.53 8.36 -5.02
N GLU A 32 7.68 8.60 -4.43
CA GLU A 32 8.95 8.40 -5.11
C GLU A 32 9.23 6.91 -5.39
N LEU A 33 8.72 6.03 -4.55
CA LEU A 33 8.85 4.59 -4.74
C LEU A 33 7.90 4.03 -5.81
N GLY A 34 6.95 4.83 -6.27
CA GLY A 34 6.01 4.38 -7.28
C GLY A 34 4.60 4.15 -6.80
N PHE A 35 4.29 4.50 -5.56
CA PHE A 35 2.92 4.41 -5.04
C PHE A 35 2.12 5.60 -5.54
N VAL A 36 1.64 5.48 -6.78
CA VAL A 36 0.93 6.58 -7.45
C VAL A 36 -0.42 6.10 -7.96
N HIS A 37 -1.31 7.06 -8.20
CA HIS A 37 -2.66 6.78 -8.68
C HIS A 37 -2.63 5.86 -9.90
N GLY A 38 -3.47 4.86 -9.89
CA GLY A 38 -3.64 3.95 -11.01
C GLY A 38 -2.71 2.74 -11.01
N GLU A 39 -1.70 2.71 -10.14
CA GLU A 39 -0.80 1.57 -10.08
C GLU A 39 -1.46 0.37 -9.39
N ALA A 40 -1.26 -0.81 -9.96
CA ALA A 40 -1.73 -2.04 -9.34
C ALA A 40 -0.84 -2.38 -8.16
N VAL A 41 -1.44 -2.80 -7.07
CA VAL A 41 -0.74 -3.11 -5.83
C VAL A 41 -1.38 -4.32 -5.18
N SER A 42 -0.61 -5.09 -4.45
CA SER A 42 -1.14 -6.19 -3.66
C SER A 42 -0.35 -6.35 -2.37
N LEU A 43 -1.04 -6.87 -1.35
CA LEU A 43 -0.40 -7.28 -0.11
C LEU A 43 0.02 -8.74 -0.28
N VAL A 44 1.31 -9.01 -0.20
CA VAL A 44 1.83 -10.35 -0.44
C VAL A 44 1.95 -11.13 0.86
N ALA A 45 2.33 -10.46 1.93
CA ALA A 45 2.52 -11.12 3.22
C ALA A 45 2.46 -10.11 4.34
N ARG A 46 2.17 -10.60 5.55
CA ARG A 46 2.24 -9.81 6.78
C ARG A 46 3.36 -10.34 7.63
N GLY A 47 4.01 -9.43 8.35
CA GLY A 47 5.10 -9.79 9.22
C GLY A 47 4.62 -10.63 10.41
N PRO A 48 5.56 -11.31 11.08
CA PRO A 48 5.23 -12.25 12.15
C PRO A 48 4.82 -11.61 13.47
N VAL A 49 5.18 -10.36 13.69
CA VAL A 49 4.89 -9.69 14.97
C VAL A 49 3.88 -8.57 14.74
N GLY A 50 2.65 -8.78 15.19
CA GLY A 50 1.60 -7.79 15.03
C GLY A 50 1.25 -7.47 13.59
N ALA A 51 1.54 -8.39 12.66
CA ALA A 51 1.34 -8.17 11.23
C ALA A 51 2.14 -6.97 10.69
N ASP A 52 3.30 -6.71 11.26
CA ASP A 52 4.17 -5.60 10.85
C ASP A 52 5.60 -6.12 10.68
N PRO A 53 6.33 -5.79 9.62
CA PRO A 53 5.91 -4.98 8.47
C PRO A 53 5.03 -5.74 7.49
N LEU A 54 4.48 -5.00 6.52
CA LEU A 54 3.71 -5.58 5.43
C LEU A 54 4.60 -5.69 4.20
N MET A 55 4.49 -6.81 3.49
CA MET A 55 5.19 -6.96 2.23
C MET A 55 4.23 -6.60 1.10
N ILE A 56 4.56 -5.54 0.37
CA ILE A 56 3.73 -4.97 -0.68
C ILE A 56 4.40 -5.18 -2.02
N GLN A 57 3.62 -5.53 -3.02
CA GLN A 57 4.14 -5.69 -4.38
C GLN A 57 3.50 -4.69 -5.33
N ILE A 58 4.35 -3.99 -6.09
CA ILE A 58 3.95 -3.14 -7.21
C ILE A 58 4.73 -3.63 -8.42
N GLY A 59 4.02 -4.11 -9.45
CA GLY A 59 4.67 -4.70 -10.61
C GLY A 59 5.52 -5.90 -10.19
N PHE A 60 6.80 -5.85 -10.47
CA PHE A 60 7.74 -6.91 -10.09
C PHE A 60 8.55 -6.55 -8.86
N THR A 61 8.27 -5.42 -8.23
CA THR A 61 9.05 -4.95 -7.08
C THR A 61 8.26 -5.18 -5.79
N ARG A 62 8.96 -5.64 -4.77
CA ARG A 62 8.38 -5.84 -3.44
C ARG A 62 9.01 -4.87 -2.47
N PHE A 63 8.17 -4.32 -1.60
CA PHE A 63 8.59 -3.37 -0.57
C PHE A 63 8.10 -3.83 0.78
N ALA A 64 8.94 -3.71 1.80
CA ALA A 64 8.51 -3.90 3.17
C ALA A 64 8.09 -2.54 3.71
N LEU A 65 6.82 -2.39 4.05
CA LEU A 65 6.29 -1.15 4.61
C LEU A 65 5.85 -1.37 6.04
N ARG A 66 6.15 -0.42 6.90
CA ARG A 66 5.53 -0.39 8.22
C ARG A 66 4.04 -0.15 8.06
N ARG A 67 3.26 -0.68 8.98
CA ARG A 67 1.80 -0.51 8.95
C ARG A 67 1.41 0.96 8.90
N ALA A 68 2.12 1.81 9.65
CA ALA A 68 1.87 3.25 9.65
C ALA A 68 2.12 3.89 8.28
N GLU A 69 3.08 3.36 7.53
CA GLU A 69 3.35 3.84 6.17
C GLU A 69 2.24 3.39 5.21
N ALA A 70 1.88 2.12 5.29
CA ALA A 70 0.82 1.56 4.45
C ALA A 70 -0.53 2.22 4.73
N HIS A 71 -0.73 2.72 5.94
CA HIS A 71 -1.95 3.41 6.33
C HIS A 71 -2.20 4.67 5.51
N ARG A 72 -1.15 5.27 4.95
CA ARG A 72 -1.27 6.46 4.11
C ARG A 72 -1.74 6.17 2.69
N VAL A 73 -1.71 4.90 2.28
CA VAL A 73 -2.04 4.53 0.90
C VAL A 73 -3.52 4.14 0.84
N HIS A 74 -4.28 4.89 0.06
CA HIS A 74 -5.68 4.58 -0.18
C HIS A 74 -5.80 3.79 -1.47
N VAL A 75 -6.52 2.69 -1.42
CA VAL A 75 -6.64 1.76 -2.54
C VAL A 75 -8.09 1.42 -2.81
N ASN A 76 -8.35 0.99 -4.04
CA ASN A 76 -9.61 0.41 -4.45
C ASN A 76 -9.32 -1.06 -4.75
N PRO A 77 -9.91 -2.00 -4.01
CA PRO A 77 -9.72 -3.40 -4.35
C PRO A 77 -10.24 -3.65 -5.75
N ALA A 78 -9.41 -4.30 -6.57
CA ALA A 78 -9.89 -4.76 -7.86
C ALA A 78 -11.01 -5.77 -7.56
N ASN A 79 -12.14 -5.62 -8.24
CA ASN A 79 -13.26 -6.49 -7.97
C ASN A 79 -13.41 -7.52 -9.07
N PRO A 80 -12.73 -8.65 -8.95
CA PRO A 80 -12.78 -9.68 -9.97
C PRO A 80 -14.13 -10.38 -10.06
N ALA A 81 -14.97 -10.21 -9.05
CA ALA A 81 -16.28 -10.86 -9.03
C ALA A 81 -17.34 -10.04 -9.77
N SER A 82 -17.04 -8.80 -10.04
CA SER A 82 -17.98 -7.96 -10.78
C SER A 82 -17.90 -8.20 -12.26
#